data_f46e3ea555eaf0d4d24309203d098451
#
_entry.id   f46e3ea555eaf0d4d24309203d098451
#
_cell.length_a   1.000
_cell.length_b   1.000
_cell.length_c   1.000
_cell.angle_alpha   90.00
_cell.angle_beta   90.00
_cell.angle_gamma   90.00
#
_symmetry.space_group_name_H-M   'P 1'
#
loop_
_entity.id
_entity.type
_entity.pdbx_description
1 polymer ?
#
loop_
_entity_poly.entity_id
_entity_poly.type
_entity_poly.pdbx_seq_one_letter_code
_entity_poly.pdbx_strand_id
1 'polypeptide(L)'
;MSNLCIRQERIANEILMYFRSQRKGAQDVSLSDCIETGRDGSALSLMDTICSEEDLFEDLSTRELHGQLRAVMEQVLTPREKAIVSLRYGLSGGAPLTQREIAEQCGISRSYVSRIEKKALRAIREALDGKDAP
;
A
#
# COMPACT_ATOMS: atom_id res chain seq x y z
N MET A 1 -35.90 45.20 -15.01
CA MET A 1 -34.43 45.00 -14.83
C MET A 1 -33.89 44.49 -16.15
N SER A 2 -33.01 45.24 -16.78
CA SER A 2 -32.66 45.04 -18.19
C SER A 2 -31.69 43.86 -18.36
N ASN A 3 -31.86 43.09 -19.44
CA ASN A 3 -30.97 41.99 -19.85
C ASN A 3 -29.48 42.38 -19.94
N LEU A 4 -29.16 43.66 -19.97
CA LEU A 4 -27.78 44.15 -19.95
C LEU A 4 -27.11 43.97 -18.59
N CYS A 5 -27.81 44.19 -17.49
CA CYS A 5 -27.26 44.05 -16.11
C CYS A 5 -26.88 42.59 -15.80
N ILE A 6 -27.74 41.65 -16.21
CA ILE A 6 -27.49 40.20 -16.04
C ILE A 6 -26.28 39.72 -16.87
N ARG A 7 -26.08 40.28 -18.05
CA ARG A 7 -24.91 40.01 -18.90
C ARG A 7 -23.62 40.53 -18.30
N GLN A 8 -23.63 41.72 -17.70
CA GLN A 8 -22.46 42.31 -17.06
C GLN A 8 -22.04 41.53 -15.83
N GLU A 9 -22.99 41.08 -14.98
CA GLU A 9 -22.71 40.26 -13.83
C GLU A 9 -22.15 38.89 -14.21
N ARG A 10 -22.63 38.24 -15.27
CA ARG A 10 -22.08 37.01 -15.79
C ARG A 10 -20.64 37.15 -16.28
N ILE A 11 -20.35 38.20 -17.05
CA ILE A 11 -18.99 38.45 -17.53
C ILE A 11 -18.05 38.73 -16.37
N ALA A 12 -18.45 39.51 -15.38
CA ALA A 12 -17.65 39.77 -14.19
C ALA A 12 -17.36 38.47 -13.39
N ASN A 13 -18.35 37.61 -13.22
CA ASN A 13 -18.18 36.33 -12.57
C ASN A 13 -17.26 35.39 -13.36
N GLU A 14 -17.37 35.32 -14.67
CA GLU A 14 -16.47 34.50 -15.52
C GLU A 14 -15.01 34.98 -15.38
N ILE A 15 -14.77 36.28 -15.40
CA ILE A 15 -13.46 36.88 -15.22
C ILE A 15 -12.90 36.51 -13.80
N LEU A 16 -13.74 36.64 -12.78
CA LEU A 16 -13.32 36.26 -11.41
C LEU A 16 -13.00 34.78 -11.27
N MET A 17 -13.79 33.90 -11.88
CA MET A 17 -13.55 32.47 -11.91
C MET A 17 -12.28 32.14 -12.67
N TYR A 18 -12.02 32.80 -13.79
CA TYR A 18 -10.77 32.65 -14.54
C TYR A 18 -9.55 33.03 -13.71
N PHE A 19 -9.54 34.16 -13.02
CA PHE A 19 -8.45 34.56 -12.14
C PHE A 19 -8.28 33.64 -10.93
N ARG A 20 -9.37 33.10 -10.37
CA ARG A 20 -9.30 32.12 -9.30
C ARG A 20 -8.70 30.79 -9.78
N SER A 21 -9.05 30.36 -10.99
CA SER A 21 -8.47 29.17 -11.62
C SER A 21 -6.97 29.36 -11.87
N GLN A 22 -6.56 30.50 -12.42
CA GLN A 22 -5.16 30.83 -12.65
C GLN A 22 -4.34 30.86 -11.35
N ARG A 23 -4.91 31.41 -10.26
CA ARG A 23 -4.21 31.42 -8.96
C ARG A 23 -3.96 30.03 -8.40
N LYS A 24 -4.84 29.06 -8.67
CA LYS A 24 -4.60 27.66 -8.25
C LYS A 24 -3.46 27.02 -9.03
N GLY A 25 -3.35 27.28 -10.33
CA GLY A 25 -2.27 26.75 -11.17
C GLY A 25 -0.95 27.54 -11.08
N ALA A 26 -0.97 28.75 -10.51
CA ALA A 26 0.24 29.58 -10.41
C ALA A 26 1.30 29.04 -9.42
N GLN A 27 0.93 28.06 -8.59
CA GLN A 27 1.84 27.37 -7.68
C GLN A 27 2.35 26.04 -8.25
N ASP A 28 1.83 25.63 -9.40
CA ASP A 28 2.29 24.43 -10.07
C ASP A 28 3.66 24.70 -10.71
N VAL A 29 4.64 23.92 -10.31
CA VAL A 29 6.01 23.99 -10.81
C VAL A 29 6.23 22.79 -11.74
N SER A 30 6.92 23.03 -12.86
CA SER A 30 7.23 21.94 -13.79
C SER A 30 8.30 21.02 -13.15
N LEU A 31 8.08 19.70 -13.25
CA LEU A 31 9.06 18.72 -12.80
C LEU A 31 10.40 18.80 -13.56
N SER A 32 10.37 19.38 -14.77
CA SER A 32 11.57 19.59 -15.59
C SER A 32 12.28 20.91 -15.29
N ASP A 33 11.74 21.72 -14.36
CA ASP A 33 12.40 22.98 -14.00
C ASP A 33 13.73 22.71 -13.27
N CYS A 34 14.72 23.45 -13.68
CA CYS A 34 16.04 23.40 -13.07
C CYS A 34 16.03 24.11 -11.71
N ILE A 35 16.39 23.38 -10.65
CA ILE A 35 16.48 23.93 -9.29
C ILE A 35 17.83 24.60 -9.09
N GLU A 36 18.91 23.97 -9.56
CA GLU A 36 20.27 24.42 -9.34
C GLU A 36 21.13 24.04 -10.54
N THR A 37 22.04 24.93 -10.89
CA THR A 37 23.04 24.67 -11.93
C THR A 37 24.39 24.53 -11.26
N GLY A 38 25.00 23.34 -11.34
CA GLY A 38 26.32 23.08 -10.81
C GLY A 38 27.40 23.91 -11.51
N ARG A 39 28.57 24.07 -10.85
CA ARG A 39 29.75 24.77 -11.44
C ARG A 39 30.30 24.08 -12.69
N ASP A 40 30.00 22.82 -12.88
CA ASP A 40 30.36 21.97 -14.01
C ASP A 40 29.34 22.04 -15.17
N GLY A 41 28.30 22.87 -15.05
CA GLY A 41 27.23 23.01 -16.05
C GLY A 41 26.17 21.94 -15.96
N SER A 42 26.20 21.04 -14.99
CA SER A 42 25.11 20.07 -14.74
C SER A 42 23.90 20.80 -14.16
N ALA A 43 22.74 20.58 -14.75
CA ALA A 43 21.47 21.11 -14.27
C ALA A 43 20.75 20.03 -13.46
N LEU A 44 20.42 20.32 -12.20
CA LEU A 44 19.60 19.48 -11.35
C LEU A 44 18.13 19.86 -11.55
N SER A 45 17.33 18.93 -12.04
CA SER A 45 15.88 19.12 -12.21
C SER A 45 15.11 18.72 -10.94
N LEU A 46 13.88 19.24 -10.81
CA LEU A 46 12.99 18.83 -9.71
C LEU A 46 12.73 17.32 -9.76
N MET A 47 12.67 16.75 -10.96
CA MET A 47 12.45 15.32 -11.18
C MET A 47 13.58 14.45 -10.62
N ASP A 48 14.82 14.93 -10.66
CA ASP A 48 16.00 14.21 -10.12
C ASP A 48 16.03 14.20 -8.60
N THR A 49 15.31 15.14 -7.97
CA THR A 49 15.24 15.25 -6.51
C THR A 49 14.09 14.44 -5.91
N ILE A 50 13.05 14.17 -6.71
CA ILE A 50 11.91 13.35 -6.29
C ILE A 50 12.31 11.89 -6.45
N CYS A 51 12.80 11.28 -5.37
CA CYS A 51 12.96 9.84 -5.30
C CYS A 51 11.62 9.19 -4.90
N SER A 52 11.30 8.06 -5.48
CA SER A 52 10.27 7.17 -4.93
C SER A 52 10.85 6.55 -3.65
N GLU A 53 10.06 6.53 -2.57
CA GLU A 53 10.43 5.82 -1.33
C GLU A 53 10.43 4.29 -1.52
N GLU A 54 10.11 3.81 -2.71
CA GLU A 54 10.11 2.39 -3.04
C GLU A 54 11.56 1.89 -3.16
N ASP A 55 12.04 1.29 -2.09
CA ASP A 55 13.30 0.55 -2.11
C ASP A 55 13.08 -0.79 -2.81
N LEU A 56 13.57 -0.88 -4.06
CA LEU A 56 13.51 -2.11 -4.86
C LEU A 56 14.11 -3.30 -4.13
N PHE A 57 15.09 -3.09 -3.27
CA PHE A 57 15.70 -4.16 -2.47
C PHE A 57 14.75 -4.65 -1.39
N GLU A 58 14.08 -3.76 -0.67
CA GLU A 58 13.06 -4.14 0.32
C GLU A 58 11.89 -4.87 -0.31
N ASP A 59 11.44 -4.40 -1.47
CA ASP A 59 10.33 -5.02 -2.21
C ASP A 59 10.68 -6.43 -2.68
N LEU A 60 11.89 -6.61 -3.22
CA LEU A 60 12.39 -7.92 -3.65
C LEU A 60 12.56 -8.87 -2.44
N SER A 61 13.17 -8.39 -1.38
CA SER A 61 13.37 -9.14 -0.13
C SER A 61 12.04 -9.59 0.48
N THR A 62 11.06 -8.69 0.50
CA THR A 62 9.70 -9.00 0.99
C THR A 62 8.99 -10.04 0.13
N ARG A 63 9.12 -9.96 -1.20
CA ARG A 63 8.56 -10.94 -2.13
C ARG A 63 9.19 -12.31 -1.96
N GLU A 64 10.51 -12.37 -1.77
CA GLU A 64 11.22 -13.61 -1.53
C GLU A 64 10.79 -14.25 -0.21
N LEU A 65 10.71 -13.45 0.87
CA LEU A 65 10.23 -13.90 2.18
C LEU A 65 8.79 -14.44 2.10
N HIS A 66 7.90 -13.77 1.37
CA HIS A 66 6.55 -14.27 1.13
C HIS A 66 6.53 -15.59 0.37
N GLY A 67 7.44 -15.78 -0.60
CA GLY A 67 7.60 -17.04 -1.32
C GLY A 67 8.04 -18.18 -0.41
N GLN A 68 9.04 -17.94 0.43
CA GLN A 68 9.54 -18.89 1.42
C GLN A 68 8.45 -19.26 2.45
N LEU A 69 7.74 -18.27 2.96
CA LEU A 69 6.64 -18.48 3.91
C LEU A 69 5.55 -19.39 3.32
N ARG A 70 5.13 -19.15 2.07
CA ARG A 70 4.14 -19.99 1.39
C ARG A 70 4.64 -21.42 1.23
N ALA A 71 5.89 -21.61 0.83
CA ALA A 71 6.47 -22.93 0.66
C ALA A 71 6.53 -23.72 1.99
N VAL A 72 6.90 -23.05 3.09
CA VAL A 72 6.91 -23.64 4.42
C VAL A 72 5.49 -23.99 4.89
N MET A 73 4.53 -23.11 4.68
CA MET A 73 3.13 -23.37 5.04
C MET A 73 2.55 -24.59 4.30
N GLU A 74 2.92 -24.79 3.03
CA GLU A 74 2.50 -25.98 2.28
C GLU A 74 3.09 -27.28 2.84
N GLN A 75 4.31 -27.23 3.34
CA GLN A 75 5.03 -28.41 3.84
C GLN A 75 4.64 -28.81 5.26
N VAL A 76 4.35 -27.81 6.12
CA VAL A 76 4.26 -28.02 7.58
C VAL A 76 2.83 -28.00 8.09
N LEU A 77 1.93 -27.25 7.44
CA LEU A 77 0.56 -27.08 7.91
C LEU A 77 -0.40 -28.08 7.26
N THR A 78 -1.33 -28.59 8.07
CA THR A 78 -2.50 -29.30 7.56
C THR A 78 -3.40 -28.35 6.77
N PRO A 79 -4.23 -28.85 5.82
CA PRO A 79 -5.14 -28.00 5.03
C PRO A 79 -6.05 -27.11 5.90
N ARG A 80 -6.44 -27.62 7.05
CA ARG A 80 -7.30 -26.89 8.00
C ARG A 80 -6.54 -25.75 8.72
N GLU A 81 -5.33 -26.02 9.18
CA GLU A 81 -4.45 -25.02 9.80
C GLU A 81 -4.10 -23.91 8.82
N LYS A 82 -3.77 -24.29 7.58
CA LYS A 82 -3.48 -23.36 6.48
C LYS A 82 -4.67 -22.46 6.18
N ALA A 83 -5.88 -23.01 6.07
CA ALA A 83 -7.08 -22.21 5.83
C ALA A 83 -7.30 -21.17 6.93
N ILE A 84 -7.17 -21.55 8.20
CA ILE A 84 -7.34 -20.64 9.35
C ILE A 84 -6.28 -19.53 9.34
N VAL A 85 -5.00 -19.88 9.11
CA VAL A 85 -3.92 -18.89 9.03
C VAL A 85 -4.11 -17.96 7.85
N SER A 86 -4.48 -18.48 6.68
CA SER A 86 -4.73 -17.67 5.48
C SER A 86 -5.87 -16.67 5.66
N LEU A 87 -6.97 -17.06 6.32
CA LEU A 87 -8.09 -16.17 6.64
C LEU A 87 -7.69 -15.14 7.70
N ARG A 88 -6.90 -15.55 8.69
CA ARG A 88 -6.47 -14.68 9.79
C ARG A 88 -5.57 -13.53 9.33
N TYR A 89 -4.64 -13.83 8.43
CA TYR A 89 -3.62 -12.90 7.95
C TYR A 89 -3.87 -12.36 6.54
N GLY A 90 -4.99 -12.75 5.91
CA GLY A 90 -5.34 -12.28 4.58
C GLY A 90 -4.41 -12.77 3.46
N LEU A 91 -3.73 -13.90 3.65
CA LEU A 91 -2.71 -14.42 2.71
C LEU A 91 -3.28 -14.84 1.35
N SER A 92 -4.60 -14.97 1.25
CA SER A 92 -5.33 -15.30 0.01
C SER A 92 -5.81 -14.05 -0.75
N GLY A 93 -5.36 -12.85 -0.37
CA GLY A 93 -5.74 -11.59 -1.02
C GLY A 93 -7.04 -10.96 -0.47
N GLY A 94 -7.64 -11.54 0.57
CA GLY A 94 -8.79 -10.97 1.28
C GLY A 94 -8.36 -10.11 2.48
N ALA A 95 -9.31 -9.37 3.05
CA ALA A 95 -9.09 -8.68 4.32
C ALA A 95 -8.85 -9.69 5.46
N PRO A 96 -7.93 -9.40 6.40
CA PRO A 96 -7.68 -10.25 7.55
C PRO A 96 -8.91 -10.32 8.46
N LEU A 97 -9.29 -11.54 8.86
CA LEU A 97 -10.45 -11.80 9.71
C LEU A 97 -10.05 -11.94 11.18
N THR A 98 -10.97 -11.59 12.07
CA THR A 98 -10.81 -11.82 13.51
C THR A 98 -11.01 -13.31 13.86
N GLN A 99 -10.44 -13.76 14.98
CA GLN A 99 -10.65 -15.14 15.47
C GLN A 99 -12.14 -15.49 15.65
N ARG A 100 -12.99 -14.50 15.95
CA ARG A 100 -14.42 -14.67 16.13
C ARG A 100 -15.10 -14.94 14.80
N GLU A 101 -14.83 -14.14 13.79
CA GLU A 101 -15.39 -14.32 12.44
C GLU A 101 -14.96 -15.66 11.82
N ILE A 102 -13.68 -16.05 11.99
CA ILE A 102 -13.20 -17.35 11.56
C ILE A 102 -13.92 -18.48 12.28
N ALA A 103 -14.15 -18.34 13.58
CA ALA A 103 -14.87 -19.32 14.38
C ALA A 103 -16.33 -19.50 13.88
N GLU A 104 -17.00 -18.39 13.60
CA GLU A 104 -18.37 -18.37 13.04
C GLU A 104 -18.38 -19.00 11.63
N GLN A 105 -17.45 -18.64 10.77
CA GLN A 105 -17.36 -19.14 9.40
C GLN A 105 -17.01 -20.64 9.33
N CYS A 106 -16.14 -21.10 10.23
CA CYS A 106 -15.73 -22.51 10.28
C CYS A 106 -16.62 -23.39 11.16
N GLY A 107 -17.60 -22.85 11.86
CA GLY A 107 -18.48 -23.58 12.78
C GLY A 107 -17.74 -24.16 14.00
N ILE A 108 -16.73 -23.48 14.52
CA ILE A 108 -15.89 -23.92 15.65
C ILE A 108 -15.82 -22.86 16.73
N SER A 109 -15.36 -23.23 17.93
CA SER A 109 -15.20 -22.25 19.00
C SER A 109 -14.00 -21.31 18.75
N ARG A 110 -14.09 -20.04 19.17
CA ARG A 110 -13.00 -19.08 19.14
C ARG A 110 -11.74 -19.60 19.84
N SER A 111 -11.91 -20.28 20.99
CA SER A 111 -10.79 -20.86 21.74
C SER A 111 -10.05 -21.93 20.93
N TYR A 112 -10.78 -22.67 20.11
CA TYR A 112 -10.18 -23.69 19.24
C TYR A 112 -9.41 -23.04 18.09
N VAL A 113 -9.93 -21.96 17.47
CA VAL A 113 -9.21 -21.16 16.46
C VAL A 113 -7.90 -20.65 17.04
N SER A 114 -7.91 -20.08 18.25
CA SER A 114 -6.71 -19.57 18.91
C SER A 114 -5.64 -20.66 19.17
N ARG A 115 -6.07 -21.88 19.52
CA ARG A 115 -5.13 -23.01 19.71
C ARG A 115 -4.51 -23.44 18.38
N ILE A 116 -5.32 -23.54 17.33
CA ILE A 116 -4.83 -23.88 15.99
C ILE A 116 -3.83 -22.83 15.50
N GLU A 117 -4.18 -21.55 15.60
CA GLU A 117 -3.31 -20.44 15.21
C GLU A 117 -1.95 -20.51 15.91
N LYS A 118 -1.95 -20.65 17.24
CA LYS A 118 -0.70 -20.77 18.03
C LYS A 118 0.14 -21.97 17.63
N LYS A 119 -0.50 -23.12 17.39
CA LYS A 119 0.18 -24.34 16.95
C LYS A 119 0.79 -24.15 15.55
N ALA A 120 0.02 -23.59 14.61
CA ALA A 120 0.47 -23.34 13.25
C ALA A 120 1.64 -22.37 13.19
N LEU A 121 1.56 -21.25 13.92
CA LEU A 121 2.64 -20.26 14.00
C LEU A 121 3.93 -20.86 14.58
N ARG A 122 3.82 -21.73 15.62
CA ARG A 122 4.98 -22.43 16.18
C ARG A 122 5.63 -23.33 15.14
N ALA A 123 4.83 -24.13 14.44
CA ALA A 123 5.33 -25.04 13.42
C ALA A 123 6.01 -24.31 12.25
N ILE A 124 5.44 -23.18 11.81
CA ILE A 124 6.05 -22.33 10.78
C ILE A 124 7.40 -21.79 11.29
N ARG A 125 7.44 -21.28 12.51
CA ARG A 125 8.67 -20.73 13.10
C ARG A 125 9.78 -21.77 13.21
N GLU A 126 9.47 -22.95 13.74
CA GLU A 126 10.43 -24.05 13.84
C GLU A 126 10.98 -24.49 12.47
N ALA A 127 10.14 -24.43 11.43
CA ALA A 127 10.56 -24.79 10.08
C ALA A 127 11.39 -23.68 9.38
N LEU A 128 11.18 -22.41 9.72
CA LEU A 128 12.00 -21.30 9.24
C LEU A 128 13.35 -21.28 9.96
N ASP A 129 13.34 -21.37 11.29
CA ASP A 129 14.57 -21.39 12.11
C ASP A 129 15.47 -22.61 11.74
N GLY A 130 14.89 -23.74 11.36
CA GLY A 130 15.61 -24.92 10.90
C GLY A 130 16.22 -24.81 9.50
N LYS A 131 15.81 -23.84 8.68
CA LYS A 131 16.40 -23.57 7.37
C LYS A 131 17.57 -22.60 7.43
N ASP A 132 17.62 -21.76 8.46
CA ASP A 132 18.70 -20.80 8.67
C ASP A 132 19.87 -21.37 9.48
N ALA A 133 19.83 -22.66 9.87
CA ALA A 133 20.95 -23.33 10.48
C ALA A 133 21.95 -23.77 9.39
N PRO A 134 23.24 -23.35 9.45
CA PRO A 134 24.28 -23.66 8.48
C PRO A 134 24.63 -25.17 8.43
#